data_3a0511d8552f0ac5aae37e8fb7584a4a
#
_entry.id   3a0511d8552f0ac5aae37e8fb7584a4a
#
_cell.length_a   1.000
_cell.length_b   1.000
_cell.length_c   1.000
_cell.angle_alpha   90.00
_cell.angle_beta   90.00
_cell.angle_gamma   90.00
#
_symmetry.space_group_name_H-M   'P 1'
#
loop_
_entity.id
_entity.type
_entity.pdbx_description
1 polymer ?
#
loop_
_entity_poly.entity_id
_entity_poly.type
_entity_poly.pdbx_seq_one_letter_code
_entity_poly.pdbx_strand_id
1 'polypeptide(L)'
;ALLGPGERGEIVVRGSLVTPGYYRDRQATAEASRFGWHHTGDIGYLDDDGYLFIVDRAKDMVITGGFNVYSTEVEQALMQHPGVRDCAVVGLPDEKWGERVVAVVQAQPGTDLREAEVIAFVKTLIGSVKTPKQVHLWPDLPRSKVGKVLKTDIKATLGAAR
;
A
#
# COMPACT_ATOMS: atom_id res chain seq x y z
N ALA A 1 -12.47 18.30 4.14
CA ALA A 1 -13.90 18.09 3.91
C ALA A 1 -14.27 16.68 4.36
N LEU A 2 -15.52 16.48 4.80
CA LEU A 2 -16.09 15.15 5.00
C LEU A 2 -16.51 14.63 3.61
N LEU A 3 -16.28 13.35 3.37
CA LEU A 3 -16.58 12.67 2.11
C LEU A 3 -17.93 11.92 2.24
N GLY A 4 -18.61 11.72 1.10
CA GLY A 4 -19.82 10.94 1.01
C GLY A 4 -19.57 9.41 0.94
N PRO A 5 -20.65 8.60 1.02
CA PRO A 5 -20.56 7.15 0.86
C PRO A 5 -19.83 6.77 -0.45
N GLY A 6 -19.00 5.74 -0.41
CA GLY A 6 -18.19 5.26 -1.53
C GLY A 6 -16.95 6.10 -1.85
N GLU A 7 -16.83 7.32 -1.33
CA GLU A 7 -15.65 8.17 -1.55
C GLU A 7 -14.51 7.75 -0.62
N ARG A 8 -13.31 7.56 -1.19
CA ARG A 8 -12.12 7.14 -0.46
C ARG A 8 -11.37 8.34 0.10
N GLY A 9 -11.05 8.29 1.40
CA GLY A 9 -10.28 9.32 2.10
C GLY A 9 -9.57 8.78 3.32
N GLU A 10 -8.76 9.64 3.97
CA GLU A 10 -8.14 9.30 5.24
C GLU A 10 -9.19 9.16 6.33
N ILE A 11 -9.13 8.07 7.06
CA ILE A 11 -10.00 7.82 8.22
C ILE A 11 -9.52 8.71 9.37
N VAL A 12 -10.39 9.58 9.84
CA VAL A 12 -10.13 10.43 10.99
C VAL A 12 -11.18 10.18 12.08
N VAL A 13 -10.74 10.18 13.33
CA VAL A 13 -11.62 9.89 14.48
C VAL A 13 -11.50 10.96 15.56
N ARG A 14 -12.56 11.17 16.34
CA ARG A 14 -12.53 11.99 17.53
C ARG A 14 -13.52 11.45 18.56
N GLY A 15 -13.26 11.69 19.83
CA GLY A 15 -14.13 11.29 20.92
C GLY A 15 -13.35 10.92 22.17
N SER A 16 -14.05 10.57 23.23
CA SER A 16 -13.45 10.26 24.53
C SER A 16 -12.59 8.98 24.56
N LEU A 17 -12.73 8.11 23.55
CA LEU A 17 -11.95 6.88 23.41
C LEU A 17 -10.64 7.08 22.62
N VAL A 18 -10.43 8.26 22.04
CA VAL A 18 -9.21 8.56 21.30
C VAL A 18 -8.10 8.92 22.27
N THR A 19 -6.90 8.37 22.03
CA THR A 19 -5.70 8.65 22.84
C THR A 19 -5.41 10.15 22.91
N PRO A 20 -4.95 10.70 24.04
CA PRO A 20 -4.50 12.08 24.13
C PRO A 20 -3.20 12.35 23.38
N GLY A 21 -2.45 11.31 22.99
CA GLY A 21 -1.22 11.46 22.22
C GLY A 21 -0.21 10.35 22.44
N TYR A 22 0.94 10.50 21.80
CA TYR A 22 2.08 9.59 21.91
C TYR A 22 2.96 9.94 23.12
N TYR A 23 3.40 8.90 23.83
CA TYR A 23 4.21 9.07 25.04
C TYR A 23 5.53 9.79 24.71
N ARG A 24 5.74 10.95 25.35
CA ARG A 24 6.93 11.81 25.21
C ARG A 24 7.26 12.23 23.77
N ASP A 25 6.29 12.17 22.85
CA ASP A 25 6.45 12.61 21.45
C ASP A 25 5.37 13.66 21.10
N ARG A 26 5.72 14.93 21.37
CA ARG A 26 4.82 16.05 21.09
C ARG A 26 4.64 16.31 19.60
N GLN A 27 5.67 16.04 18.80
CA GLN A 27 5.61 16.25 17.36
C GLN A 27 4.66 15.24 16.72
N ALA A 28 4.87 13.94 16.95
CA ALA A 28 3.96 12.90 16.43
C ALA A 28 2.53 13.09 16.94
N THR A 29 2.35 13.56 18.20
CA THR A 29 1.03 13.88 18.74
C THR A 29 0.37 15.02 17.96
N ALA A 30 1.09 16.11 17.71
CA ALA A 30 0.55 17.24 16.95
C ALA A 30 0.21 16.87 15.50
N GLU A 31 1.06 16.08 14.85
CA GLU A 31 0.83 15.58 13.49
C GLU A 31 -0.41 14.67 13.41
N ALA A 32 -0.57 13.76 14.37
CA ALA A 32 -1.71 12.86 14.42
C ALA A 32 -3.02 13.55 14.86
N SER A 33 -2.96 14.71 15.50
CA SER A 33 -4.14 15.40 16.04
C SER A 33 -4.48 16.70 15.29
N ARG A 34 -4.13 16.79 14.03
CA ARG A 34 -4.37 17.98 13.20
C ARG A 34 -5.87 18.28 13.07
N PHE A 35 -6.21 19.57 13.06
CA PHE A 35 -7.59 20.06 12.86
C PHE A 35 -8.61 19.53 13.86
N GLY A 36 -8.18 19.08 15.04
CA GLY A 36 -9.07 18.55 16.09
C GLY A 36 -9.57 17.13 15.83
N TRP A 37 -8.95 16.41 14.90
CA TRP A 37 -9.21 15.01 14.60
C TRP A 37 -7.94 14.19 14.75
N HIS A 38 -8.07 12.97 15.22
CA HIS A 38 -6.97 12.00 15.17
C HIS A 38 -6.93 11.35 13.80
N HIS A 39 -5.83 11.57 13.09
CA HIS A 39 -5.51 10.99 11.79
C HIS A 39 -4.95 9.58 11.98
N THR A 40 -5.68 8.56 11.51
CA THR A 40 -5.27 7.17 11.70
C THR A 40 -4.12 6.76 10.77
N GLY A 41 -3.96 7.48 9.66
CA GLY A 41 -3.07 7.11 8.57
C GLY A 41 -3.60 5.96 7.72
N ASP A 42 -4.83 5.54 7.91
CA ASP A 42 -5.51 4.54 7.09
C ASP A 42 -6.45 5.23 6.10
N ILE A 43 -6.52 4.72 4.89
CA ILE A 43 -7.46 5.13 3.85
C ILE A 43 -8.64 4.16 3.85
N GLY A 44 -9.84 4.70 3.78
CA GLY A 44 -11.05 3.89 3.74
C GLY A 44 -12.22 4.63 3.11
N TYR A 45 -13.36 3.99 3.11
CA TYR A 45 -14.65 4.57 2.72
C TYR A 45 -15.77 3.96 3.56
N LEU A 46 -16.88 4.66 3.64
CA LEU A 46 -18.13 4.11 4.17
C LEU A 46 -18.99 3.64 3.00
N ASP A 47 -19.65 2.49 3.14
CA ASP A 47 -20.69 2.10 2.19
C ASP A 47 -22.03 2.81 2.51
N ASP A 48 -23.05 2.54 1.70
CA ASP A 48 -24.39 3.15 1.87
C ASP A 48 -25.08 2.75 3.18
N ASP A 49 -24.70 1.61 3.76
CA ASP A 49 -25.18 1.11 5.04
C ASP A 49 -24.38 1.65 6.25
N GLY A 50 -23.30 2.41 5.98
CA GLY A 50 -22.44 3.02 7.00
C GLY A 50 -21.34 2.11 7.55
N TYR A 51 -21.06 0.97 6.92
CA TYR A 51 -19.91 0.13 7.28
C TYR A 51 -18.62 0.73 6.74
N LEU A 52 -17.60 0.71 7.60
CA LEU A 52 -16.28 1.22 7.26
C LEU A 52 -15.40 0.12 6.64
N PHE A 53 -14.90 0.40 5.43
CA PHE A 53 -13.95 -0.46 4.73
C PHE A 53 -12.58 0.21 4.70
N ILE A 54 -11.56 -0.46 5.26
CA ILE A 54 -10.17 -0.02 5.19
C ILE A 54 -9.57 -0.53 3.88
N VAL A 55 -9.00 0.39 3.09
CA VAL A 55 -8.46 0.11 1.76
C VAL A 55 -6.95 -0.05 1.80
N ASP A 56 -6.24 0.90 2.43
CA ASP A 56 -4.77 0.91 2.49
C ASP A 56 -4.27 1.84 3.59
N ARG A 57 -2.94 1.89 3.77
CA ARG A 57 -2.27 2.94 4.55
C ARG A 57 -1.98 4.14 3.65
N ALA A 58 -2.20 5.35 4.15
CA ALA A 58 -1.91 6.59 3.40
C ALA A 58 -0.45 6.66 2.91
N LYS A 59 0.51 6.20 3.74
CA LYS A 59 1.96 6.16 3.42
C LYS A 59 2.37 5.09 2.40
N ASP A 60 1.50 4.09 2.16
CA ASP A 60 1.76 2.97 1.25
C ASP A 60 1.03 3.15 -0.10
N MET A 61 0.12 4.12 -0.18
CA MET A 61 -0.51 4.54 -1.43
C MET A 61 0.54 5.12 -2.39
N VAL A 62 0.50 4.71 -3.65
CA VAL A 62 1.43 5.15 -4.71
C VAL A 62 0.74 6.20 -5.57
N ILE A 63 1.36 7.37 -5.73
CA ILE A 63 0.85 8.43 -6.60
C ILE A 63 1.58 8.37 -7.92
N THR A 64 0.97 7.76 -8.92
CA THR A 64 1.57 7.54 -10.25
C THR A 64 0.78 8.25 -11.34
N GLY A 65 1.38 9.19 -12.04
CA GLY A 65 0.73 9.94 -13.13
C GLY A 65 -0.54 10.66 -12.71
N GLY A 66 -0.64 11.11 -11.45
CA GLY A 66 -1.82 11.77 -10.89
C GLY A 66 -2.92 10.81 -10.40
N PHE A 67 -2.70 9.49 -10.48
CA PHE A 67 -3.63 8.48 -9.97
C PHE A 67 -3.18 7.95 -8.62
N ASN A 68 -4.14 7.79 -7.71
CA ASN A 68 -3.92 7.09 -6.45
C ASN A 68 -4.04 5.58 -6.68
N VAL A 69 -2.94 4.87 -6.52
CA VAL A 69 -2.89 3.40 -6.60
C VAL A 69 -2.69 2.85 -5.19
N TYR A 70 -3.65 2.07 -4.74
CA TYR A 70 -3.60 1.43 -3.44
C TYR A 70 -2.79 0.15 -3.52
N SER A 71 -1.74 0.06 -2.68
CA SER A 71 -0.82 -1.07 -2.70
C SER A 71 -1.53 -2.39 -2.44
N THR A 72 -2.49 -2.41 -1.53
CA THR A 72 -3.32 -3.58 -1.18
C THR A 72 -4.14 -4.10 -2.37
N GLU A 73 -4.70 -3.22 -3.21
CA GLU A 73 -5.46 -3.63 -4.40
C GLU A 73 -4.56 -4.37 -5.40
N VAL A 74 -3.34 -3.88 -5.57
CA VAL A 74 -2.36 -4.52 -6.46
C VAL A 74 -1.86 -5.85 -5.86
N GLU A 75 -1.61 -5.89 -4.56
CA GLU A 75 -1.22 -7.10 -3.82
C GLU A 75 -2.31 -8.18 -3.92
N GLN A 76 -3.58 -7.81 -3.76
CA GLN A 76 -4.72 -8.73 -3.94
C GLN A 76 -4.79 -9.30 -5.36
N ALA A 77 -4.51 -8.48 -6.38
CA ALA A 77 -4.45 -8.96 -7.76
C ALA A 77 -3.26 -9.91 -7.99
N LEU A 78 -2.08 -9.60 -7.44
CA LEU A 78 -0.89 -10.47 -7.49
C LEU A 78 -1.14 -11.82 -6.82
N MET A 79 -1.79 -11.83 -5.67
CA MET A 79 -2.10 -13.05 -4.91
C MET A 79 -3.10 -13.99 -5.60
N GLN A 80 -3.81 -13.54 -6.64
CA GLN A 80 -4.64 -14.40 -7.49
C GLN A 80 -3.82 -15.23 -8.48
N HIS A 81 -2.55 -14.89 -8.71
CA HIS A 81 -1.70 -15.65 -9.61
C HIS A 81 -1.21 -16.93 -8.92
N PRO A 82 -1.43 -18.14 -9.53
CA PRO A 82 -1.13 -19.42 -8.88
C PRO A 82 0.35 -19.62 -8.55
N GLY A 83 1.25 -18.98 -9.27
CA GLY A 83 2.69 -19.02 -9.01
C GLY A 83 3.18 -18.05 -7.93
N VAL A 84 2.31 -17.18 -7.38
CA VAL A 84 2.67 -16.23 -6.33
C VAL A 84 2.36 -16.82 -4.97
N ARG A 85 3.38 -16.87 -4.11
CA ARG A 85 3.23 -17.28 -2.71
C ARG A 85 2.92 -16.11 -1.80
N ASP A 86 3.64 -15.01 -2.00
CA ASP A 86 3.49 -13.77 -1.25
C ASP A 86 4.01 -12.58 -2.06
N CYS A 87 3.58 -11.37 -1.72
CA CYS A 87 4.01 -10.17 -2.43
C CYS A 87 3.95 -8.93 -1.54
N ALA A 88 4.65 -7.90 -1.98
CA ALA A 88 4.52 -6.54 -1.47
C ALA A 88 4.62 -5.54 -2.61
N VAL A 89 3.83 -4.48 -2.53
CA VAL A 89 3.81 -3.40 -3.53
C VAL A 89 4.25 -2.10 -2.88
N VAL A 90 5.15 -1.40 -3.56
CA VAL A 90 5.70 -0.12 -3.13
C VAL A 90 5.74 0.89 -4.27
N GLY A 91 5.66 2.17 -3.94
CA GLY A 91 5.99 3.27 -4.85
C GLY A 91 7.49 3.58 -4.77
N LEU A 92 8.14 3.66 -5.92
CA LEU A 92 9.50 4.19 -6.04
C LEU A 92 9.49 5.46 -6.86
N PRO A 93 10.38 6.43 -6.57
CA PRO A 93 10.47 7.66 -7.36
C PRO A 93 10.66 7.39 -8.84
N ASP A 94 9.98 8.17 -9.69
CA ASP A 94 10.03 8.07 -11.14
C ASP A 94 9.92 9.47 -11.76
N GLU A 95 10.83 9.80 -12.67
CA GLU A 95 10.89 11.14 -13.30
C GLU A 95 9.65 11.47 -14.13
N LYS A 96 9.05 10.46 -14.75
CA LYS A 96 7.89 10.64 -15.64
C LYS A 96 6.57 10.63 -14.88
N TRP A 97 6.44 9.77 -13.87
CA TRP A 97 5.18 9.46 -13.22
C TRP A 97 5.07 10.00 -11.80
N GLY A 98 6.14 10.64 -11.26
CA GLY A 98 6.29 10.97 -9.85
C GLY A 98 6.69 9.76 -9.04
N GLU A 99 5.83 8.75 -9.01
CA GLU A 99 6.15 7.42 -8.51
C GLU A 99 5.79 6.35 -9.54
N ARG A 100 6.52 5.24 -9.55
CA ARG A 100 6.16 4.03 -10.27
C ARG A 100 5.77 2.93 -9.30
N VAL A 101 4.76 2.17 -9.66
CA VAL A 101 4.32 0.98 -8.93
C VAL A 101 5.33 -0.14 -9.17
N VAL A 102 5.89 -0.67 -8.09
CA VAL A 102 6.86 -1.79 -8.12
C VAL A 102 6.36 -2.89 -7.20
N ALA A 103 6.38 -4.12 -7.66
CA ALA A 103 6.05 -5.29 -6.87
C ALA A 103 7.31 -6.11 -6.57
N VAL A 104 7.38 -6.64 -5.36
CA VAL A 104 8.31 -7.70 -4.98
C VAL A 104 7.49 -8.94 -4.70
N VAL A 105 7.83 -10.04 -5.34
CA VAL A 105 7.04 -11.28 -5.35
C VAL A 105 7.92 -12.43 -4.91
N GLN A 106 7.38 -13.25 -4.02
CA GLN A 106 7.93 -14.54 -3.66
C GLN A 106 7.16 -15.62 -4.44
N ALA A 107 7.88 -16.41 -5.23
CA ALA A 107 7.28 -17.48 -6.01
C ALA A 107 6.88 -18.67 -5.13
N GLN A 108 5.87 -19.41 -5.57
CA GLN A 108 5.55 -20.73 -4.99
C GLN A 108 6.73 -21.68 -5.21
N PRO A 109 7.03 -22.56 -4.23
CA PRO A 109 8.09 -23.56 -4.40
C PRO A 109 7.89 -24.42 -5.65
N GLY A 110 8.98 -24.57 -6.44
CA GLY A 110 8.93 -25.38 -7.66
C GLY A 110 8.31 -24.68 -8.88
N THR A 111 7.96 -23.40 -8.79
CA THR A 111 7.40 -22.64 -9.91
C THR A 111 8.48 -21.81 -10.59
N ASP A 112 8.59 -21.91 -11.91
CA ASP A 112 9.42 -21.04 -12.76
C ASP A 112 8.59 -19.79 -13.13
N LEU A 113 8.43 -18.89 -12.16
CA LEU A 113 7.65 -17.66 -12.31
C LEU A 113 8.47 -16.60 -13.05
N ARG A 114 7.84 -15.93 -14.03
CA ARG A 114 8.50 -14.86 -14.80
C ARG A 114 7.85 -13.51 -14.53
N GLU A 115 8.67 -12.48 -14.39
CA GLU A 115 8.19 -11.11 -14.13
C GLU A 115 7.16 -10.63 -15.17
N ALA A 116 7.43 -10.87 -16.46
CA ALA A 116 6.54 -10.47 -17.56
C ALA A 116 5.16 -11.16 -17.49
N GLU A 117 5.13 -12.42 -17.06
CA GLU A 117 3.91 -13.19 -16.88
C GLU A 117 3.05 -12.60 -15.76
N VAL A 118 3.68 -12.29 -14.62
CA VAL A 118 3.01 -11.66 -13.48
C VAL A 118 2.43 -10.30 -13.88
N ILE A 119 3.22 -9.46 -14.57
CA ILE A 119 2.76 -8.15 -15.05
C ILE A 119 1.57 -8.30 -16.00
N ALA A 120 1.64 -9.22 -16.95
CA ALA A 120 0.56 -9.46 -17.90
C ALA A 120 -0.72 -9.92 -17.19
N PHE A 121 -0.60 -10.84 -16.25
CA PHE A 121 -1.72 -11.34 -15.45
C PHE A 121 -2.41 -10.22 -14.65
N VAL A 122 -1.63 -9.45 -13.86
CA VAL A 122 -2.18 -8.34 -13.07
C VAL A 122 -2.86 -7.29 -13.94
N LYS A 123 -2.30 -7.03 -15.13
CA LYS A 123 -2.88 -6.08 -16.09
C LYS A 123 -4.29 -6.47 -16.55
N THR A 124 -4.59 -7.76 -16.67
CA THR A 124 -5.93 -8.22 -17.04
C THR A 124 -6.96 -7.96 -15.94
N LEU A 125 -6.53 -7.93 -14.68
CA LEU A 125 -7.41 -7.78 -13.52
C LEU A 125 -7.69 -6.32 -13.16
N ILE A 126 -6.63 -5.47 -13.13
CA ILE A 126 -6.73 -4.11 -12.57
C ILE A 126 -6.36 -3.01 -13.57
N GLY A 127 -6.13 -3.34 -14.83
CA GLY A 127 -5.80 -2.41 -15.89
C GLY A 127 -4.37 -1.86 -15.83
N SER A 128 -3.96 -1.14 -16.87
CA SER A 128 -2.56 -0.73 -17.09
C SER A 128 -2.03 0.32 -16.11
N VAL A 129 -2.91 1.19 -15.59
CA VAL A 129 -2.51 2.28 -14.68
C VAL A 129 -1.99 1.72 -13.36
N LYS A 130 -2.72 0.78 -12.78
CA LYS A 130 -2.41 0.17 -11.49
C LYS A 130 -1.39 -0.97 -11.57
N THR A 131 -1.16 -1.50 -12.77
CA THR A 131 -0.19 -2.59 -12.99
C THR A 131 1.22 -2.18 -12.60
N PRO A 132 1.96 -2.99 -11.85
CA PRO A 132 3.37 -2.75 -11.57
C PRO A 132 4.18 -2.55 -12.85
N LYS A 133 5.06 -1.56 -12.85
CA LYS A 133 5.98 -1.30 -13.97
C LYS A 133 7.21 -2.19 -13.91
N GLN A 134 7.50 -2.70 -12.71
CA GLN A 134 8.58 -3.67 -12.45
C GLN A 134 8.09 -4.69 -11.44
N VAL A 135 8.52 -5.93 -11.61
CA VAL A 135 8.32 -7.02 -10.67
C VAL A 135 9.69 -7.59 -10.35
N HIS A 136 10.02 -7.72 -9.07
CA HIS A 136 11.25 -8.35 -8.62
C HIS A 136 10.89 -9.68 -7.94
N LEU A 137 11.55 -10.75 -8.36
CA LEU A 137 11.39 -12.05 -7.73
C LEU A 137 12.44 -12.20 -6.62
N TRP A 138 11.99 -12.27 -5.37
CA TRP A 138 12.85 -12.45 -4.22
C TRP A 138 12.60 -13.81 -3.55
N PRO A 139 13.62 -14.43 -3.00
CA PRO A 139 13.46 -15.72 -2.31
C PRO A 139 12.62 -15.58 -1.04
N ASP A 140 12.68 -14.42 -0.38
CA ASP A 140 11.88 -14.09 0.82
C ASP A 140 11.64 -12.58 0.92
N LEU A 141 10.57 -12.18 1.62
CA LEU A 141 10.24 -10.80 1.90
C LEU A 141 10.74 -10.41 3.30
N PRO A 142 11.29 -9.17 3.47
CA PRO A 142 11.70 -8.71 4.78
C PRO A 142 10.50 -8.58 5.72
N ARG A 143 10.61 -9.16 6.91
CA ARG A 143 9.52 -9.21 7.89
C ARG A 143 9.96 -8.72 9.27
N SER A 144 9.00 -8.10 9.95
CA SER A 144 9.13 -7.77 11.36
C SER A 144 9.11 -9.05 12.23
N LYS A 145 9.48 -8.91 13.51
CA LYS A 145 9.40 -10.02 14.50
C LYS A 145 8.00 -10.63 14.65
N VAL A 146 6.96 -9.89 14.27
CA VAL A 146 5.55 -10.34 14.29
C VAL A 146 5.03 -10.76 12.90
N GLY A 147 5.92 -10.98 11.92
CA GLY A 147 5.60 -11.52 10.61
C GLY A 147 5.09 -10.51 9.58
N LYS A 148 4.97 -9.21 9.92
CA LYS A 148 4.51 -8.19 8.95
C LYS A 148 5.62 -7.86 7.95
N VAL A 149 5.29 -7.80 6.66
CA VAL A 149 6.21 -7.36 5.61
C VAL A 149 6.64 -5.90 5.85
N LEU A 150 7.94 -5.66 5.78
CA LEU A 150 8.55 -4.34 6.00
C LEU A 150 8.75 -3.63 4.65
N LYS A 151 7.73 -2.89 4.20
CA LYS A 151 7.78 -2.13 2.95
C LYS A 151 8.88 -1.07 2.92
N THR A 152 9.24 -0.53 4.08
CA THR A 152 10.36 0.41 4.23
C THR A 152 11.70 -0.21 3.82
N ASP A 153 11.94 -1.46 4.21
CA ASP A 153 13.17 -2.17 3.91
C ASP A 153 13.23 -2.54 2.42
N ILE A 154 12.08 -2.89 1.84
CA ILE A 154 11.94 -3.11 0.40
C ILE A 154 12.29 -1.83 -0.38
N LYS A 155 11.71 -0.69 0.01
CA LYS A 155 12.02 0.61 -0.63
C LYS A 155 13.50 0.97 -0.51
N ALA A 156 14.11 0.75 0.66
CA ALA A 156 15.53 1.02 0.88
C ALA A 156 16.42 0.14 -0.02
N THR A 157 16.14 -1.16 -0.09
CA THR A 157 16.89 -2.12 -0.92
C THR A 157 16.80 -1.78 -2.41
N LEU A 158 15.60 -1.50 -2.92
CA LEU A 158 15.37 -1.16 -4.33
C LEU A 158 15.87 0.24 -4.70
N GLY A 159 15.87 1.18 -3.74
CA GLY A 159 16.39 2.52 -3.93
C GLY A 159 17.92 2.59 -3.95
N ALA A 160 18.60 1.68 -3.24
CA ALA A 160 20.07 1.59 -3.21
C ALA A 160 20.66 0.88 -4.46
N ALA A 161 19.84 0.17 -5.22
CA ALA A 161 20.23 -0.57 -6.43
C ALA A 161 20.27 0.30 -7.72
N ARG A 162 20.31 1.63 -7.57
CA ARG A 162 20.39 2.62 -8.69
C ARG A 162 21.80 3.05 -8.96
#